data_f48e25750f4b93a0424aea68bb1c7715
#
_entry.id   f48e25750f4b93a0424aea68bb1c7715
#
_cell.length_a   1.000
_cell.length_b   1.000
_cell.length_c   1.000
_cell.angle_alpha   90.00
_cell.angle_beta   90.00
_cell.angle_gamma   90.00
#
_symmetry.space_group_name_H-M   'P 1'
#
loop_
_entity.id
_entity.type
_entity.pdbx_description
1 polymer ?
#
loop_
_entity_poly.entity_id
_entity_poly.type
_entity_poly.pdbx_seq_one_letter_code
_entity_poly.pdbx_strand_id
1 'polypeptide(L)'
;TSPNITRLFSEIIAIWVITFWKSIGSPKKFNLIELGAGNGEMMKVVSETLKNFPDCFNSSNLIIHEKSSYLIDEQKKNLNSAKIIWVNQVEIDNSFPCIYLANEFFDALPIKQFFKKENNWFERYVNLKTYKKAEFNDKEVDIKIIEEELKFEISKDQEIIEYSPEAFK
;
A
#
# COMPACT_ATOMS: atom_id res chain seq x y z
N THR A 1 -12.21 -2.66 -7.23
CA THR A 1 -10.82 -2.29 -7.63
C THR A 1 -10.53 -2.77 -9.05
N SER A 2 -9.57 -2.12 -9.73
CA SER A 2 -9.22 -2.43 -11.13
C SER A 2 -8.86 -3.89 -11.38
N PRO A 3 -8.12 -4.61 -10.50
CA PRO A 3 -7.84 -6.03 -10.67
C PRO A 3 -9.08 -6.93 -10.71
N ASN A 4 -10.15 -6.53 -10.02
CA ASN A 4 -11.42 -7.28 -10.01
C ASN A 4 -12.32 -6.98 -11.22
N ILE A 5 -12.05 -5.88 -11.92
CA ILE A 5 -12.83 -5.48 -13.10
C ILE A 5 -12.26 -6.12 -14.37
N THR A 6 -10.93 -6.17 -14.49
CA THR A 6 -10.28 -6.70 -15.66
C THR A 6 -8.95 -7.39 -15.34
N ARG A 7 -8.79 -8.59 -15.85
CA ARG A 7 -7.54 -9.37 -15.80
C ARG A 7 -6.38 -8.62 -16.49
N LEU A 8 -6.68 -7.87 -17.55
CA LEU A 8 -5.70 -7.13 -18.34
C LEU A 8 -4.86 -6.16 -17.50
N PHE A 9 -5.47 -5.49 -16.50
CA PHE A 9 -4.74 -4.61 -15.61
C PHE A 9 -3.58 -5.34 -14.89
N SER A 10 -3.88 -6.49 -14.30
CA SER A 10 -2.88 -7.29 -13.57
C SER A 10 -1.84 -7.91 -14.50
N GLU A 11 -2.22 -8.27 -15.73
CA GLU A 11 -1.28 -8.75 -16.76
C GLU A 11 -0.30 -7.65 -17.19
N ILE A 12 -0.76 -6.41 -17.36
CA ILE A 12 0.10 -5.25 -17.66
C ILE A 12 1.09 -5.00 -16.50
N ILE A 13 0.62 -5.06 -15.26
CA ILE A 13 1.49 -4.95 -14.08
C ILE A 13 2.55 -6.06 -14.09
N ALA A 14 2.19 -7.30 -14.41
CA ALA A 14 3.16 -8.40 -14.50
C ALA A 14 4.23 -8.15 -15.57
N ILE A 15 3.83 -7.66 -16.75
CA ILE A 15 4.77 -7.31 -17.83
C ILE A 15 5.69 -6.15 -17.39
N TRP A 16 5.15 -5.16 -16.68
CA TRP A 16 5.96 -4.09 -16.10
C TRP A 16 7.00 -4.65 -15.10
N VAL A 17 6.59 -5.55 -14.20
CA VAL A 17 7.51 -6.22 -13.24
C VAL A 17 8.64 -6.94 -13.98
N ILE A 18 8.32 -7.72 -15.06
CA ILE A 18 9.32 -8.42 -15.84
C ILE A 18 10.30 -7.45 -16.52
N THR A 19 9.75 -6.37 -17.09
CA THR A 19 10.56 -5.34 -17.76
C THR A 19 11.48 -4.65 -16.79
N PHE A 20 10.97 -4.27 -15.62
CA PHE A 20 11.74 -3.65 -14.55
C PHE A 20 12.83 -4.60 -14.02
N TRP A 21 12.49 -5.86 -13.73
CA TRP A 21 13.46 -6.89 -13.32
C TRP A 21 14.62 -7.03 -14.33
N LYS A 22 14.31 -7.02 -15.63
CA LYS A 22 15.35 -7.02 -16.66
C LYS A 22 16.19 -5.77 -16.65
N SER A 23 15.60 -4.59 -16.47
CA SER A 23 16.29 -3.30 -16.47
C SER A 23 17.29 -3.15 -15.33
N ILE A 24 17.05 -3.80 -14.18
CA ILE A 24 17.97 -3.81 -13.03
C ILE A 24 18.99 -4.96 -13.08
N GLY A 25 19.17 -5.59 -14.25
CA GLY A 25 20.20 -6.61 -14.47
C GLY A 25 19.79 -8.04 -14.17
N SER A 26 18.47 -8.34 -14.15
CA SER A 26 17.93 -9.69 -13.95
C SER A 26 18.49 -10.38 -12.69
N PRO A 27 18.34 -9.79 -11.49
CA PRO A 27 18.90 -10.36 -10.27
C PRO A 27 18.36 -11.79 -10.06
N LYS A 28 19.24 -12.67 -9.51
CA LYS A 28 18.91 -14.09 -9.26
C LYS A 28 17.83 -14.27 -8.19
N LYS A 29 17.62 -13.24 -7.35
CA LYS A 29 16.55 -13.17 -6.35
C LYS A 29 16.04 -11.74 -6.22
N PHE A 30 14.73 -11.59 -6.10
CA PHE A 30 14.07 -10.33 -5.74
C PHE A 30 12.75 -10.61 -5.03
N ASN A 31 12.28 -9.67 -4.24
CA ASN A 31 11.00 -9.74 -3.56
C ASN A 31 9.96 -8.96 -4.36
N LEU A 32 8.83 -9.60 -4.70
CA LEU A 32 7.65 -8.95 -5.23
C LEU A 32 6.57 -8.97 -4.16
N ILE A 33 6.26 -7.80 -3.62
CA ILE A 33 5.44 -7.64 -2.42
C ILE A 33 4.17 -6.89 -2.81
N GLU A 34 3.01 -7.50 -2.60
CA GLU A 34 1.72 -6.81 -2.72
C GLU A 34 1.23 -6.38 -1.34
N LEU A 35 0.92 -5.09 -1.19
CA LEU A 35 0.37 -4.51 0.02
C LEU A 35 -1.16 -4.46 -0.09
N GLY A 36 -1.88 -5.13 0.83
CA GLY A 36 -3.34 -5.11 0.87
C GLY A 36 -3.98 -5.76 -0.36
N ALA A 37 -3.69 -7.04 -0.60
CA ALA A 37 -4.11 -7.75 -1.81
C ALA A 37 -5.63 -7.97 -1.97
N GLY A 38 -6.44 -7.55 -1.00
CA GLY A 38 -7.89 -7.76 -1.02
C GLY A 38 -8.25 -9.26 -1.13
N ASN A 39 -8.90 -9.67 -2.20
CA ASN A 39 -9.20 -11.08 -2.47
C ASN A 39 -8.06 -11.84 -3.15
N GLY A 40 -6.91 -11.19 -3.41
CA GLY A 40 -5.73 -11.81 -4.02
C GLY A 40 -5.73 -11.89 -5.55
N GLU A 41 -6.70 -11.30 -6.24
CA GLU A 41 -6.85 -11.45 -7.70
C GLU A 41 -5.65 -10.88 -8.46
N MET A 42 -5.07 -9.74 -8.05
CA MET A 42 -3.92 -9.17 -8.71
C MET A 42 -2.69 -10.09 -8.61
N MET A 43 -2.32 -10.53 -7.42
CA MET A 43 -1.18 -11.44 -7.23
C MET A 43 -1.38 -12.77 -7.96
N LYS A 44 -2.63 -13.28 -8.03
CA LYS A 44 -2.96 -14.47 -8.81
C LYS A 44 -2.59 -14.31 -10.28
N VAL A 45 -3.14 -13.28 -10.92
CA VAL A 45 -2.89 -13.02 -12.35
C VAL A 45 -1.42 -12.69 -12.60
N VAL A 46 -0.79 -11.90 -11.73
CA VAL A 46 0.64 -11.59 -11.80
C VAL A 46 1.45 -12.89 -11.74
N SER A 47 1.21 -13.77 -10.77
CA SER A 47 1.96 -15.03 -10.64
C SER A 47 1.74 -15.96 -11.83
N GLU A 48 0.52 -16.03 -12.37
CA GLU A 48 0.21 -16.83 -13.57
C GLU A 48 0.93 -16.28 -14.81
N THR A 49 0.96 -14.97 -14.98
CA THR A 49 1.66 -14.32 -16.09
C THR A 49 3.18 -14.52 -15.99
N LEU A 50 3.75 -14.37 -14.79
CA LEU A 50 5.18 -14.59 -14.54
C LEU A 50 5.63 -16.02 -14.90
N LYS A 51 4.77 -17.05 -14.76
CA LYS A 51 5.11 -18.44 -15.12
C LYS A 51 5.48 -18.59 -16.60
N ASN A 52 5.00 -17.71 -17.49
CA ASN A 52 5.40 -17.68 -18.90
C ASN A 52 6.82 -17.12 -19.10
N PHE A 53 7.46 -16.61 -18.04
CA PHE A 53 8.82 -16.07 -18.02
C PHE A 53 9.63 -16.75 -16.91
N PRO A 54 10.06 -18.01 -17.12
CA PRO A 54 10.59 -18.88 -16.06
C PRO A 54 11.74 -18.29 -15.27
N ASP A 55 12.66 -17.56 -15.93
CA ASP A 55 13.82 -16.95 -15.24
C ASP A 55 13.36 -15.90 -14.21
N CYS A 56 12.44 -15.04 -14.60
CA CYS A 56 11.88 -14.01 -13.68
C CYS A 56 11.05 -14.68 -12.57
N PHE A 57 10.19 -15.64 -12.93
CA PHE A 57 9.35 -16.36 -11.96
C PHE A 57 10.20 -17.10 -10.92
N ASN A 58 11.25 -17.82 -11.34
CA ASN A 58 12.12 -18.57 -10.45
C ASN A 58 12.94 -17.64 -9.53
N SER A 59 13.29 -16.45 -10.01
CA SER A 59 14.01 -15.43 -9.26
C SER A 59 13.13 -14.67 -8.26
N SER A 60 11.80 -14.67 -8.43
CA SER A 60 10.88 -13.92 -7.57
C SER A 60 10.55 -14.66 -6.29
N ASN A 61 10.50 -13.97 -5.15
CA ASN A 61 9.78 -14.33 -3.95
C ASN A 61 8.45 -13.57 -3.97
N LEU A 62 7.32 -14.27 -4.05
CA LEU A 62 5.99 -13.65 -4.08
C LEU A 62 5.48 -13.51 -2.65
N ILE A 63 5.22 -12.28 -2.22
CA ILE A 63 4.86 -11.96 -0.84
C ILE A 63 3.58 -11.13 -0.85
N ILE A 64 2.64 -11.46 0.03
CA ILE A 64 1.46 -10.67 0.30
C ILE A 64 1.55 -10.16 1.73
N HIS A 65 1.52 -8.83 1.90
CA HIS A 65 1.34 -8.21 3.20
C HIS A 65 -0.16 -8.03 3.46
N GLU A 66 -0.67 -8.73 4.46
CA GLU A 66 -2.08 -8.69 4.86
C GLU A 66 -2.19 -8.87 6.38
N LYS A 67 -2.97 -7.99 7.03
CA LYS A 67 -3.21 -8.03 8.48
C LYS A 67 -4.50 -8.77 8.86
N SER A 68 -5.45 -8.85 7.92
CA SER A 68 -6.74 -9.50 8.14
C SER A 68 -6.65 -11.00 7.95
N SER A 69 -6.83 -11.77 9.02
CA SER A 69 -6.88 -13.23 8.95
C SER A 69 -8.00 -13.74 8.03
N TYR A 70 -9.14 -13.04 8.00
CA TYR A 70 -10.24 -13.36 7.09
C TYR A 70 -9.82 -13.23 5.62
N LEU A 71 -9.14 -12.12 5.24
CA LEU A 71 -8.66 -11.93 3.87
C LEU A 71 -7.54 -12.92 3.51
N ILE A 72 -6.65 -13.23 4.44
CA ILE A 72 -5.63 -14.27 4.25
C ILE A 72 -6.28 -15.62 3.89
N ASP A 73 -7.35 -16.02 4.59
CA ASP A 73 -8.05 -17.26 4.32
C ASP A 73 -8.75 -17.26 2.95
N GLU A 74 -9.34 -16.12 2.55
CA GLU A 74 -9.90 -15.94 1.20
C GLU A 74 -8.82 -15.98 0.12
N GLN A 75 -7.73 -15.28 0.33
CA GLN A 75 -6.58 -15.27 -0.59
C GLN A 75 -6.01 -16.68 -0.77
N LYS A 76 -5.84 -17.46 0.30
CA LYS A 76 -5.36 -18.85 0.23
C LYS A 76 -6.27 -19.76 -0.58
N LYS A 77 -7.59 -19.55 -0.55
CA LYS A 77 -8.55 -20.28 -1.39
C LYS A 77 -8.41 -19.90 -2.87
N ASN A 78 -8.19 -18.61 -3.15
CA ASN A 78 -8.12 -18.08 -4.52
C ASN A 78 -6.74 -18.26 -5.17
N LEU A 79 -5.68 -18.25 -4.36
CA LEU A 79 -4.28 -18.32 -4.78
C LEU A 79 -3.76 -19.74 -4.56
N ASN A 80 -4.06 -20.63 -5.49
CA ASN A 80 -3.57 -22.02 -5.41
C ASN A 80 -2.08 -22.11 -5.81
N SER A 81 -1.20 -21.41 -5.06
CA SER A 81 0.24 -21.35 -5.31
C SER A 81 1.05 -21.51 -4.03
N ALA A 82 1.81 -22.60 -3.96
CA ALA A 82 2.74 -22.89 -2.86
C ALA A 82 3.92 -21.87 -2.77
N LYS A 83 4.08 -20.98 -3.77
CA LYS A 83 5.17 -20.00 -3.83
C LYS A 83 4.84 -18.69 -3.10
N ILE A 84 3.57 -18.44 -2.76
CA ILE A 84 3.15 -17.19 -2.12
C ILE A 84 3.32 -17.30 -0.62
N ILE A 85 3.97 -16.29 -0.04
CA ILE A 85 4.19 -16.16 1.40
C ILE A 85 3.33 -15.01 1.93
N TRP A 86 2.60 -15.22 3.02
CA TRP A 86 1.84 -14.19 3.71
C TRP A 86 2.61 -13.68 4.91
N VAL A 87 2.67 -12.35 5.04
CA VAL A 87 3.31 -11.67 6.16
C VAL A 87 2.37 -10.61 6.74
N ASN A 88 2.40 -10.40 8.03
CA ASN A 88 1.66 -9.33 8.72
C ASN A 88 2.52 -8.08 8.99
N GLN A 89 3.82 -8.19 8.81
CA GLN A 89 4.80 -7.11 8.83
C GLN A 89 5.77 -7.30 7.66
N VAL A 90 6.13 -6.21 7.02
CA VAL A 90 7.14 -6.23 5.96
C VAL A 90 8.48 -5.88 6.61
N GLU A 91 9.22 -6.91 6.99
CA GLU A 91 10.62 -6.73 7.33
C GLU A 91 11.40 -6.58 6.02
N ILE A 92 12.00 -5.41 5.83
CA ILE A 92 12.81 -5.12 4.64
C ILE A 92 14.14 -5.87 4.80
N ASP A 93 14.21 -7.04 4.19
CA ASP A 93 15.51 -7.69 3.95
C ASP A 93 16.19 -6.99 2.76
N ASN A 94 17.14 -6.10 3.08
CA ASN A 94 17.91 -5.35 2.08
C ASN A 94 18.89 -6.25 1.26
N SER A 95 18.91 -7.55 1.49
CA SER A 95 19.75 -8.50 0.75
C SER A 95 19.33 -8.66 -0.70
N PHE A 96 18.06 -8.36 -1.04
CA PHE A 96 17.50 -8.51 -2.38
C PHE A 96 16.75 -7.26 -2.81
N PRO A 97 16.72 -6.94 -4.13
CA PRO A 97 15.84 -5.90 -4.65
C PRO A 97 14.38 -6.20 -4.31
N CYS A 98 13.62 -5.15 -3.95
CA CYS A 98 12.19 -5.25 -3.63
C CYS A 98 11.37 -4.43 -4.63
N ILE A 99 10.29 -5.02 -5.13
CA ILE A 99 9.24 -4.36 -5.92
C ILE A 99 7.98 -4.41 -5.07
N TYR A 100 7.41 -3.24 -4.78
CA TYR A 100 6.17 -3.11 -4.04
C TYR A 100 5.02 -2.78 -4.99
N LEU A 101 3.93 -3.52 -4.89
CA LEU A 101 2.66 -3.26 -5.54
C LEU A 101 1.67 -2.81 -4.47
N ALA A 102 1.11 -1.61 -4.62
CA ALA A 102 0.18 -1.01 -3.66
C ALA A 102 -0.99 -0.38 -4.43
N ASN A 103 -1.93 -1.21 -4.88
CA ASN A 103 -3.10 -0.73 -5.61
C ASN A 103 -4.22 -0.41 -4.62
N GLU A 104 -4.68 0.87 -4.59
CA GLU A 104 -5.72 1.34 -3.67
C GLU A 104 -5.46 0.93 -2.20
N PHE A 105 -4.19 0.97 -1.79
CA PHE A 105 -3.79 0.58 -0.43
C PHE A 105 -3.69 1.78 0.50
N PHE A 106 -3.01 2.84 0.06
CA PHE A 106 -2.76 4.01 0.91
C PHE A 106 -4.00 4.86 1.13
N ASP A 107 -4.91 4.92 0.17
CA ASP A 107 -6.19 5.62 0.25
C ASP A 107 -7.21 4.94 1.18
N ALA A 108 -6.99 3.66 1.51
CA ALA A 108 -7.77 2.93 2.50
C ALA A 108 -7.28 3.11 3.95
N LEU A 109 -6.11 3.72 4.15
CA LEU A 109 -5.55 3.94 5.49
C LEU A 109 -6.21 5.14 6.16
N PRO A 110 -6.39 5.11 7.50
CA PRO A 110 -6.84 6.27 8.25
C PRO A 110 -5.87 7.43 8.09
N ILE A 111 -6.39 8.61 7.80
CA ILE A 111 -5.59 9.83 7.66
C ILE A 111 -5.86 10.81 8.79
N LYS A 112 -4.84 11.62 9.12
CA LYS A 112 -4.99 12.89 9.78
C LYS A 112 -4.98 14.00 8.74
N GLN A 113 -5.88 14.95 8.85
CA GLN A 113 -5.96 16.12 7.99
C GLN A 113 -5.75 17.39 8.81
N PHE A 114 -4.74 18.15 8.43
CA PHE A 114 -4.46 19.47 8.99
C PHE A 114 -4.65 20.53 7.92
N PHE A 115 -5.16 21.67 8.29
CA PHE A 115 -5.33 22.81 7.38
C PHE A 115 -5.12 24.13 8.09
N LYS A 116 -4.67 25.12 7.33
CA LYS A 116 -4.40 26.46 7.81
C LYS A 116 -5.62 27.37 7.59
N LYS A 117 -6.02 28.11 8.62
CA LYS A 117 -7.07 29.10 8.55
C LYS A 117 -6.62 30.35 9.35
N GLU A 118 -6.60 31.52 8.72
CA GLU A 118 -6.20 32.77 9.36
C GLU A 118 -4.85 32.70 10.09
N ASN A 119 -3.86 32.06 9.48
CA ASN A 119 -2.53 31.77 10.03
C ASN A 119 -2.44 30.74 11.18
N ASN A 120 -3.55 30.18 11.64
CA ASN A 120 -3.55 29.09 12.63
C ASN A 120 -3.77 27.75 11.94
N TRP A 121 -3.19 26.68 12.51
CA TRP A 121 -3.40 25.32 12.05
C TRP A 121 -4.52 24.64 12.83
N PHE A 122 -5.30 23.82 12.14
CA PHE A 122 -6.40 23.05 12.69
C PHE A 122 -6.30 21.59 12.26
N GLU A 123 -6.56 20.67 13.16
CA GLU A 123 -6.78 19.25 12.87
C GLU A 123 -8.28 19.01 12.70
N ARG A 124 -8.65 18.33 11.60
CA ARG A 124 -10.03 18.00 11.28
C ARG A 124 -10.41 16.63 11.82
N TYR A 125 -11.52 16.59 12.55
CA TYR A 125 -12.14 15.38 13.07
C TYR A 125 -13.51 15.18 12.49
N VAL A 126 -13.97 13.91 12.45
CA VAL A 126 -15.34 13.55 12.14
C VAL A 126 -16.03 13.10 13.41
N ASN A 127 -17.04 13.84 13.85
CA ASN A 127 -17.85 13.50 15.00
C ASN A 127 -19.19 12.93 14.55
N LEU A 128 -19.64 11.84 15.18
CA LEU A 128 -20.98 11.30 14.99
C LEU A 128 -21.94 11.95 16.01
N LYS A 129 -22.86 12.82 15.56
CA LYS A 129 -23.92 13.38 16.41
C LYS A 129 -25.04 12.38 16.69
N THR A 130 -25.33 11.53 15.71
CA THR A 130 -26.29 10.43 15.81
C THR A 130 -25.84 9.31 14.88
N TYR A 131 -26.46 8.12 14.95
CA TYR A 131 -26.16 6.99 14.07
C TYR A 131 -26.23 7.31 12.55
N LYS A 132 -26.73 8.48 12.16
CA LYS A 132 -26.96 8.85 10.75
C LYS A 132 -26.37 10.20 10.35
N LYS A 133 -25.77 10.95 11.26
CA LYS A 133 -25.25 12.30 10.96
C LYS A 133 -23.84 12.48 11.47
N ALA A 134 -22.90 12.61 10.53
CA ALA A 134 -21.52 12.98 10.80
C ALA A 134 -21.35 14.50 10.60
N GLU A 135 -20.51 15.13 11.41
CA GLU A 135 -20.12 16.54 11.29
C GLU A 135 -18.60 16.66 11.42
N PHE A 136 -18.03 17.60 10.68
CA PHE A 136 -16.65 17.99 10.91
C PHE A 136 -16.53 18.84 12.16
N ASN A 137 -15.49 18.58 12.93
CA ASN A 137 -15.09 19.36 14.11
C ASN A 137 -13.60 19.64 13.99
N ASP A 138 -13.27 20.93 13.86
CA ASP A 138 -11.90 21.39 13.70
C ASP A 138 -11.36 21.84 15.05
N LYS A 139 -10.17 21.38 15.44
CA LYS A 139 -9.49 21.76 16.67
C LYS A 139 -8.19 22.45 16.31
N GLU A 140 -7.97 23.62 16.93
CA GLU A 140 -6.70 24.33 16.78
C GLU A 140 -5.55 23.50 17.32
N VAL A 141 -4.42 23.50 16.58
CA VAL A 141 -3.22 22.74 16.91
C VAL A 141 -1.98 23.58 16.65
N ASP A 142 -0.98 23.48 17.53
CA ASP A 142 0.32 24.13 17.31
C ASP A 142 1.06 23.43 16.14
N ILE A 143 1.58 24.26 15.21
CA ILE A 143 2.37 23.76 14.07
C ILE A 143 3.52 22.85 14.52
N LYS A 144 4.15 23.13 15.65
CA LYS A 144 5.24 22.33 16.20
C LYS A 144 4.83 20.88 16.49
N ILE A 145 3.59 20.67 16.95
CA ILE A 145 3.06 19.32 17.19
C ILE A 145 2.96 18.57 15.87
N ILE A 146 2.51 19.24 14.80
CA ILE A 146 2.41 18.64 13.47
C ILE A 146 3.80 18.29 12.92
N GLU A 147 4.77 19.21 13.06
CA GLU A 147 6.15 19.02 12.62
C GLU A 147 6.86 17.89 13.38
N GLU A 148 6.61 17.76 14.69
CA GLU A 148 7.11 16.66 15.50
C GLU A 148 6.56 15.29 15.04
N GLU A 149 5.25 15.24 14.72
CA GLU A 149 4.63 14.02 14.19
C GLU A 149 5.17 13.65 12.81
N LEU A 150 5.34 14.63 11.91
CA LEU A 150 5.80 14.44 10.54
C LEU A 150 7.33 14.25 10.44
N LYS A 151 8.08 14.69 11.44
CA LYS A 151 9.55 14.70 11.48
C LYS A 151 10.19 15.58 10.40
N PHE A 152 9.51 16.62 9.96
CA PHE A 152 10.03 17.64 9.05
C PHE A 152 9.33 18.98 9.27
N GLU A 153 10.00 20.08 8.88
CA GLU A 153 9.46 21.44 8.95
C GLU A 153 8.43 21.68 7.84
N ILE A 154 7.32 22.33 8.19
CA ILE A 154 6.25 22.67 7.27
C ILE A 154 6.58 23.99 6.56
N SER A 155 6.54 23.99 5.23
CA SER A 155 6.71 25.21 4.43
C SER A 155 5.65 26.28 4.79
N LYS A 156 6.07 27.56 4.77
CA LYS A 156 5.16 28.68 5.06
C LYS A 156 3.98 28.75 4.09
N ASP A 157 4.18 28.28 2.85
CA ASP A 157 3.18 28.28 1.78
C ASP A 157 2.25 27.05 1.82
N GLN A 158 2.50 26.11 2.76
CA GLN A 158 1.66 24.93 2.91
C GLN A 158 0.35 25.32 3.60
N GLU A 159 -0.78 24.92 2.98
CA GLU A 159 -2.12 25.23 3.52
C GLU A 159 -2.86 23.99 4.00
N ILE A 160 -2.56 22.81 3.44
CA ILE A 160 -3.20 21.53 3.77
C ILE A 160 -2.13 20.45 3.88
N ILE A 161 -2.25 19.61 4.89
CA ILE A 161 -1.42 18.42 5.09
C ILE A 161 -2.33 17.24 5.37
N GLU A 162 -2.12 16.17 4.64
CA GLU A 162 -2.75 14.87 4.89
C GLU A 162 -1.67 13.82 5.01
N TYR A 163 -1.73 13.03 6.06
CA TYR A 163 -0.84 11.89 6.22
C TYR A 163 -1.50 10.77 7.01
N SER A 164 -1.05 9.54 6.76
CA SER A 164 -1.48 8.39 7.55
C SER A 164 -0.41 8.00 8.56
N PRO A 165 -0.69 8.06 9.89
CA PRO A 165 0.24 7.55 10.88
C PRO A 165 0.53 6.06 10.76
N GLU A 166 -0.33 5.32 10.07
CA GLU A 166 -0.18 3.87 9.86
C GLU A 166 0.67 3.53 8.63
N ALA A 167 0.82 4.45 7.68
CA ALA A 167 1.63 4.22 6.49
C ALA A 167 3.14 4.13 6.79
N PHE A 168 3.57 4.56 8.00
CA PHE A 168 4.97 4.55 8.45
C PHE A 168 5.25 3.46 9.48
N LYS A 169 4.29 2.58 9.75
CA LYS A 169 4.41 1.42 10.65
C LYS A 169 4.49 0.12 9.87
#